data_e8c7f8b26405d74b51afbcf16f115ce3
#
_entry.id   e8c7f8b26405d74b51afbcf16f115ce3
#
_cell.length_a   1.000
_cell.length_b   1.000
_cell.length_c   1.000
_cell.angle_alpha   90.00
_cell.angle_beta   90.00
_cell.angle_gamma   90.00
#
_symmetry.space_group_name_H-M   'P 1'
#
loop_
_entity.id
_entity.type
_entity.pdbx_description
1 polymer ?
#
loop_
_entity_poly.entity_id
_entity_poly.type
_entity_poly.pdbx_seq_one_letter_code
_entity_poly.pdbx_strand_id
1 'polypeptide(L)'
;MIILPQFVRQAQDPEPPGSRRFLITALIPRIVLALIFAALCMPRAFSAVHPVPLDPKTDSAKCIECHEDKTKGKAVHSAIAMGCLSCHEVRVNKDITRIKLITTTPQSLCITCHADQDAATLKGTVHPPAVRDCIKCHDPHTSDNKFQLLKPTSGDKKESLCLTCHTQGTNVPEKGSRHAALDMGCDACHTTHKVGEKGKQEFDNHLTKAVPALCIGCHDVKDDALIKAHQGQPFATATCTQCHDPHQSAQPKLLQKFAHPPFADKTCEVCHAPAKDGKVVLTNADTKALCATCHSDQVEKIDKAKVPHPGAQGECVACHNPHAGKTPGFLQPDPVSACLACHSDQADQFKKAHLHQPAFGQGCATCHEPHGGENEHLLRTKKVDDLCLECHGPESPAPKKLEAEHMITILNGSVKLPEDYFAKNKVVVLPVKFGRGHPIEGHPVKDVMDPSDITKVHAQINCMSCHQPHASAQPDLLAKDQVNNAAFCATCHKDLTKR
;
A
#
# COMPACT_ATOMS: atom_id res chain seq x y z
N MET A 1 34.14 36.69 -42.63
CA MET A 1 33.40 37.18 -43.78
C MET A 1 32.60 36.00 -44.34
N ILE A 2 31.41 35.73 -43.76
CA ILE A 2 30.41 34.86 -44.36
C ILE A 2 29.04 35.39 -43.88
N ILE A 3 28.18 35.60 -44.82
CA ILE A 3 26.97 36.41 -44.84
C ILE A 3 25.81 35.60 -44.28
N LEU A 4 25.00 36.19 -43.38
CA LEU A 4 23.70 35.73 -42.96
C LEU A 4 22.61 36.20 -43.96
N PRO A 5 21.60 35.38 -44.30
CA PRO A 5 20.40 35.88 -44.98
C PRO A 5 19.33 36.28 -43.95
N GLN A 6 18.79 37.47 -44.13
CA GLN A 6 17.62 38.02 -43.47
C GLN A 6 16.36 37.29 -43.96
N PHE A 7 15.48 36.84 -43.02
CA PHE A 7 14.12 36.47 -43.31
C PHE A 7 13.19 37.64 -43.05
N VAL A 8 12.50 38.06 -44.08
CA VAL A 8 11.49 39.09 -44.13
C VAL A 8 10.20 38.54 -43.43
N ARG A 9 9.68 39.26 -42.49
CA ARG A 9 8.34 39.05 -41.91
C ARG A 9 7.30 39.68 -42.89
N GLN A 10 6.42 38.82 -43.40
CA GLN A 10 5.18 39.29 -44.02
C GLN A 10 4.12 39.51 -42.92
N ALA A 11 3.55 40.70 -42.91
CA ALA A 11 2.38 41.04 -42.10
C ALA A 11 1.13 40.41 -42.73
N GLN A 12 0.32 39.76 -41.94
CA GLN A 12 -1.03 39.33 -42.32
C GLN A 12 -2.05 40.33 -41.75
N ASP A 13 -2.94 40.77 -42.59
CA ASP A 13 -4.05 41.68 -42.31
C ASP A 13 -5.10 41.04 -41.43
N PRO A 14 -5.87 41.83 -40.64
CA PRO A 14 -6.91 41.32 -39.75
C PRO A 14 -8.21 41.00 -40.49
N GLU A 15 -8.76 39.81 -40.28
CA GLU A 15 -10.12 39.42 -40.72
C GLU A 15 -11.23 40.14 -39.94
N PRO A 16 -12.38 40.39 -40.53
CA PRO A 16 -13.50 41.12 -39.93
C PRO A 16 -14.33 40.26 -38.97
N PRO A 17 -15.01 40.87 -37.96
CA PRO A 17 -15.79 40.15 -36.97
C PRO A 17 -17.18 39.79 -37.50
N GLY A 18 -17.43 38.50 -37.72
CA GLY A 18 -18.75 38.03 -38.09
C GLY A 18 -18.93 36.52 -37.95
N SER A 19 -19.88 36.12 -37.10
CA SER A 19 -20.48 34.78 -37.00
C SER A 19 -19.94 33.84 -35.91
N ARG A 20 -20.11 34.19 -34.64
CA ARG A 20 -20.07 33.23 -33.50
C ARG A 20 -21.47 33.01 -32.88
N ARG A 21 -22.53 32.80 -33.67
CA ARG A 21 -23.87 32.57 -33.09
C ARG A 21 -24.59 31.29 -33.54
N PHE A 22 -23.94 30.32 -34.21
CA PHE A 22 -24.65 29.15 -34.72
C PHE A 22 -24.11 27.77 -34.28
N LEU A 23 -23.22 27.67 -33.31
CA LEU A 23 -22.68 26.36 -32.88
C LEU A 23 -23.16 25.89 -31.49
N ILE A 24 -23.88 26.70 -30.73
CA ILE A 24 -24.30 26.32 -29.37
C ILE A 24 -25.65 25.58 -29.38
N THR A 25 -26.52 25.83 -30.34
CA THR A 25 -27.86 25.20 -30.40
C THR A 25 -27.89 23.76 -30.92
N ALA A 26 -26.81 23.26 -31.53
CA ALA A 26 -26.73 21.90 -32.04
C ALA A 26 -26.04 20.90 -31.10
N LEU A 27 -25.34 21.37 -30.05
CA LEU A 27 -24.67 20.49 -29.08
C LEU A 27 -25.58 20.01 -27.96
N ILE A 28 -26.53 20.83 -27.53
CA ILE A 28 -27.43 20.50 -26.41
C ILE A 28 -28.27 19.24 -26.65
N PRO A 29 -28.91 19.06 -27.81
CA PRO A 29 -29.68 17.84 -28.03
C PRO A 29 -28.84 16.58 -28.16
N ARG A 30 -27.58 16.67 -28.59
CA ARG A 30 -26.68 15.52 -28.68
C ARG A 30 -26.15 15.11 -27.30
N ILE A 31 -25.89 16.05 -26.41
CA ILE A 31 -25.46 15.77 -25.01
C ILE A 31 -26.64 15.19 -24.22
N VAL A 32 -27.83 15.72 -24.37
CA VAL A 32 -29.05 15.18 -23.74
C VAL A 32 -29.37 13.78 -24.27
N LEU A 33 -29.23 13.55 -25.57
CA LEU A 33 -29.44 12.21 -26.16
C LEU A 33 -28.36 11.21 -25.70
N ALA A 34 -27.11 11.64 -25.56
CA ALA A 34 -26.02 10.82 -25.03
C ALA A 34 -26.20 10.50 -23.52
N LEU A 35 -26.70 11.45 -22.75
CA LEU A 35 -27.02 11.23 -21.32
C LEU A 35 -28.23 10.32 -21.12
N ILE A 36 -29.25 10.44 -22.00
CA ILE A 36 -30.40 9.53 -22.02
C ILE A 36 -29.96 8.12 -22.43
N PHE A 37 -29.08 8.00 -23.44
CA PHE A 37 -28.54 6.70 -23.86
C PHE A 37 -27.63 6.07 -22.79
N ALA A 38 -26.80 6.88 -22.09
CA ALA A 38 -26.00 6.41 -20.97
C ALA A 38 -26.86 6.00 -19.76
N ALA A 39 -27.96 6.70 -19.50
CA ALA A 39 -28.92 6.33 -18.44
C ALA A 39 -29.73 5.06 -18.81
N LEU A 40 -29.92 4.78 -20.07
CA LEU A 40 -30.58 3.55 -20.57
C LEU A 40 -29.61 2.36 -20.63
N CYS A 41 -28.28 2.62 -20.69
CA CYS A 41 -27.24 1.60 -20.72
C CYS A 41 -26.62 1.32 -19.33
N MET A 42 -27.10 1.94 -18.25
CA MET A 42 -26.71 1.46 -16.92
C MET A 42 -27.29 0.05 -16.76
N PRO A 43 -26.43 -0.97 -16.48
CA PRO A 43 -26.93 -2.27 -16.14
C PRO A 43 -27.71 -2.13 -14.84
N ARG A 44 -29.02 -2.00 -14.94
CA ARG A 44 -29.89 -2.29 -13.82
C ARG A 44 -29.58 -3.73 -13.47
N ALA A 45 -29.15 -4.00 -12.26
CA ALA A 45 -29.07 -5.34 -11.71
C ALA A 45 -30.53 -5.87 -11.56
N PHE A 46 -31.16 -6.13 -12.70
CA PHE A 46 -32.39 -6.93 -12.70
C PHE A 46 -31.94 -8.33 -12.26
N SER A 47 -32.42 -8.80 -11.14
CA SER A 47 -32.42 -10.22 -10.84
C SER A 47 -32.95 -10.93 -12.10
N ALA A 48 -32.07 -11.69 -12.75
CA ALA A 48 -32.39 -12.31 -14.02
C ALA A 48 -33.67 -13.13 -13.85
N VAL A 49 -34.59 -12.97 -14.79
CA VAL A 49 -35.80 -13.77 -14.85
C VAL A 49 -35.40 -15.17 -15.24
N HIS A 50 -35.88 -16.18 -14.51
CA HIS A 50 -35.62 -17.58 -14.87
C HIS A 50 -36.32 -17.87 -16.20
N PRO A 51 -35.62 -18.42 -17.20
CA PRO A 51 -36.18 -18.58 -18.58
C PRO A 51 -37.36 -19.52 -18.66
N VAL A 52 -37.46 -20.45 -17.71
CA VAL A 52 -38.60 -21.41 -17.63
C VAL A 52 -39.46 -21.04 -16.41
N PRO A 53 -40.78 -20.91 -16.57
CA PRO A 53 -41.66 -20.77 -15.41
C PRO A 53 -41.58 -21.97 -14.50
N LEU A 54 -41.44 -21.74 -13.19
CA LEU A 54 -41.35 -22.77 -12.17
C LEU A 54 -42.49 -22.61 -11.16
N ASP A 55 -42.96 -23.73 -10.60
CA ASP A 55 -43.82 -23.71 -9.45
C ASP A 55 -43.00 -23.36 -8.19
N PRO A 56 -43.53 -22.56 -7.25
CA PRO A 56 -42.85 -22.30 -5.97
C PRO A 56 -42.46 -23.54 -5.18
N LYS A 57 -43.12 -24.66 -5.44
CA LYS A 57 -42.88 -25.98 -4.81
C LYS A 57 -42.06 -26.91 -5.71
N THR A 58 -41.36 -26.38 -6.71
CA THR A 58 -40.53 -27.19 -7.61
C THR A 58 -39.48 -27.96 -6.79
N ASP A 59 -39.39 -29.28 -7.05
CA ASP A 59 -38.39 -30.14 -6.44
C ASP A 59 -36.97 -29.76 -6.89
N SER A 60 -36.05 -29.72 -5.92
CA SER A 60 -34.62 -29.51 -6.16
C SER A 60 -34.03 -30.44 -7.24
N ALA A 61 -34.48 -31.68 -7.32
CA ALA A 61 -33.98 -32.65 -8.30
C ALA A 61 -34.21 -32.20 -9.73
N LYS A 62 -35.27 -31.45 -10.03
CA LYS A 62 -35.55 -30.91 -11.37
C LYS A 62 -34.58 -29.83 -11.79
N CYS A 63 -33.93 -29.17 -10.86
CA CYS A 63 -32.94 -28.12 -11.21
C CYS A 63 -31.73 -28.70 -11.97
N ILE A 64 -31.33 -29.91 -11.60
CA ILE A 64 -30.16 -30.59 -12.17
C ILE A 64 -30.39 -30.98 -13.64
N GLU A 65 -31.65 -31.19 -14.06
CA GLU A 65 -31.97 -31.53 -15.46
C GLU A 65 -31.44 -30.47 -16.47
N CYS A 66 -31.36 -29.20 -16.02
CA CYS A 66 -30.87 -28.09 -16.82
C CYS A 66 -29.54 -27.51 -16.30
N HIS A 67 -29.26 -27.66 -15.00
CA HIS A 67 -28.10 -27.11 -14.31
C HIS A 67 -27.12 -28.21 -13.87
N GLU A 68 -26.93 -29.24 -14.70
CA GLU A 68 -26.02 -30.36 -14.42
C GLU A 68 -24.56 -29.89 -14.23
N ASP A 69 -24.19 -28.79 -14.91
CA ASP A 69 -22.89 -28.15 -14.80
C ASP A 69 -22.55 -27.73 -13.35
N LYS A 70 -23.54 -27.44 -12.51
CA LYS A 70 -23.35 -27.05 -11.10
C LYS A 70 -22.96 -28.22 -10.21
N THR A 71 -23.03 -29.45 -10.71
CA THR A 71 -22.68 -30.68 -9.99
C THR A 71 -21.44 -31.37 -10.55
N LYS A 72 -20.89 -30.86 -11.65
CA LYS A 72 -19.76 -31.46 -12.38
C LYS A 72 -18.50 -30.60 -12.21
N GLY A 73 -17.51 -31.12 -11.54
CA GLY A 73 -16.20 -30.53 -11.34
C GLY A 73 -15.35 -31.40 -10.45
N LYS A 74 -14.05 -31.14 -10.39
CA LYS A 74 -13.15 -31.93 -9.53
C LYS A 74 -13.38 -31.71 -8.04
N ALA A 75 -13.88 -30.52 -7.68
CA ALA A 75 -14.21 -30.14 -6.31
C ALA A 75 -15.66 -29.64 -6.24
N VAL A 76 -16.58 -30.55 -5.91
CA VAL A 76 -18.01 -30.24 -5.74
C VAL A 76 -18.27 -29.87 -4.29
N HIS A 77 -19.01 -28.78 -4.05
CA HIS A 77 -19.38 -28.37 -2.70
C HIS A 77 -20.35 -29.39 -2.08
N SER A 78 -20.03 -29.88 -0.90
CA SER A 78 -20.83 -30.92 -0.24
C SER A 78 -22.28 -30.50 0.03
N ALA A 79 -22.54 -29.21 0.20
CA ALA A 79 -23.89 -28.68 0.39
C ALA A 79 -24.82 -28.90 -0.82
N ILE A 80 -24.29 -29.19 -2.02
CA ILE A 80 -25.10 -29.57 -3.18
C ILE A 80 -25.96 -30.80 -2.90
N ALA A 81 -25.48 -31.74 -2.09
CA ALA A 81 -26.24 -32.91 -1.68
C ALA A 81 -27.48 -32.60 -0.82
N MET A 82 -27.55 -31.41 -0.20
CA MET A 82 -28.71 -30.94 0.56
C MET A 82 -29.84 -30.43 -0.35
N GLY A 83 -29.58 -30.32 -1.66
CA GLY A 83 -30.50 -29.81 -2.67
C GLY A 83 -30.45 -28.29 -2.86
N CYS A 84 -30.79 -27.85 -4.06
CA CYS A 84 -30.63 -26.46 -4.49
C CYS A 84 -31.42 -25.46 -3.63
N LEU A 85 -32.58 -25.88 -3.14
CA LEU A 85 -33.46 -25.03 -2.33
C LEU A 85 -32.98 -24.86 -0.87
N SER A 86 -31.92 -25.54 -0.45
CA SER A 86 -31.24 -25.24 0.80
C SER A 86 -30.53 -23.88 0.80
N CYS A 87 -30.21 -23.38 -0.38
CA CYS A 87 -29.51 -22.09 -0.59
C CYS A 87 -30.32 -21.10 -1.43
N HIS A 88 -31.21 -21.60 -2.29
CA HIS A 88 -32.01 -20.83 -3.21
C HIS A 88 -33.49 -20.91 -2.91
N GLU A 89 -34.23 -19.87 -3.22
CA GLU A 89 -35.69 -19.84 -3.18
C GLU A 89 -36.29 -19.52 -4.55
N VAL A 90 -37.36 -20.18 -4.90
CA VAL A 90 -38.16 -19.90 -6.09
C VAL A 90 -39.19 -18.84 -5.75
N ARG A 91 -39.05 -17.65 -6.32
CA ARG A 91 -40.05 -16.57 -6.17
C ARG A 91 -40.84 -16.40 -7.46
N VAL A 92 -42.13 -16.60 -7.37
CA VAL A 92 -43.04 -16.41 -8.50
C VAL A 92 -43.92 -15.19 -8.24
N ASN A 93 -43.97 -14.28 -9.23
CA ASN A 93 -44.90 -13.15 -9.25
C ASN A 93 -45.56 -13.10 -10.62
N LYS A 94 -46.86 -13.47 -10.69
CA LYS A 94 -47.57 -13.74 -11.91
C LYS A 94 -46.79 -14.78 -12.75
N ASP A 95 -46.42 -14.42 -13.97
CA ASP A 95 -45.71 -15.28 -14.92
C ASP A 95 -44.17 -15.17 -14.81
N ILE A 96 -43.69 -14.42 -13.83
CA ILE A 96 -42.25 -14.14 -13.70
C ILE A 96 -41.68 -14.99 -12.53
N THR A 97 -40.80 -15.92 -12.89
CA THR A 97 -40.00 -16.69 -11.94
C THR A 97 -38.63 -16.05 -11.75
N ARG A 98 -38.18 -15.96 -10.50
CA ARG A 98 -36.83 -15.55 -10.09
C ARG A 98 -36.29 -16.52 -9.08
N ILE A 99 -35.00 -16.86 -9.21
CA ILE A 99 -34.25 -17.61 -8.23
C ILE A 99 -33.42 -16.62 -7.41
N LYS A 100 -33.59 -16.65 -6.11
CA LYS A 100 -32.85 -15.80 -5.17
C LYS A 100 -32.15 -16.65 -4.12
N LEU A 101 -31.17 -16.08 -3.43
CA LEU A 101 -30.65 -16.67 -2.21
C LEU A 101 -31.70 -16.55 -1.08
N ILE A 102 -31.73 -17.53 -0.19
CA ILE A 102 -32.57 -17.49 1.01
C ILE A 102 -32.12 -16.42 2.02
N THR A 103 -30.93 -15.87 1.83
CA THR A 103 -30.35 -14.78 2.62
C THR A 103 -30.17 -13.50 1.78
N THR A 104 -29.90 -12.38 2.45
CA THR A 104 -29.73 -11.08 1.78
C THR A 104 -28.42 -10.97 1.02
N THR A 105 -27.36 -11.67 1.44
CA THR A 105 -26.04 -11.66 0.83
C THR A 105 -25.47 -13.06 0.71
N PRO A 106 -24.58 -13.34 -0.24
CA PRO A 106 -23.88 -14.61 -0.32
C PRO A 106 -23.11 -14.93 0.98
N GLN A 107 -22.44 -13.95 1.56
CA GLN A 107 -21.70 -14.12 2.79
C GLN A 107 -22.59 -14.59 3.95
N SER A 108 -23.74 -13.95 4.16
CA SER A 108 -24.68 -14.34 5.20
C SER A 108 -25.13 -15.79 5.04
N LEU A 109 -25.24 -16.27 3.80
CA LEU A 109 -25.55 -17.67 3.52
C LEU A 109 -24.40 -18.59 3.92
N CYS A 110 -23.17 -18.26 3.52
CA CYS A 110 -22.00 -19.10 3.78
C CYS A 110 -21.76 -19.29 5.27
N ILE A 111 -21.82 -18.22 6.07
CA ILE A 111 -21.55 -18.27 7.51
C ILE A 111 -22.61 -19.04 8.33
N THR A 112 -23.76 -19.37 7.77
CA THR A 112 -24.73 -20.24 8.44
C THR A 112 -24.16 -21.63 8.73
N CYS A 113 -23.26 -22.11 7.87
CA CYS A 113 -22.55 -23.40 8.03
C CYS A 113 -21.07 -23.21 8.36
N HIS A 114 -20.45 -22.16 7.85
CA HIS A 114 -19.05 -21.81 8.05
C HIS A 114 -18.87 -20.70 9.09
N ALA A 115 -19.49 -20.87 10.26
CA ALA A 115 -19.47 -19.88 11.35
C ALA A 115 -18.07 -19.60 11.89
N ASP A 116 -17.15 -20.53 11.72
CA ASP A 116 -15.73 -20.37 12.06
C ASP A 116 -15.00 -19.37 11.15
N GLN A 117 -15.59 -19.04 9.99
CA GLN A 117 -15.09 -18.05 9.03
C GLN A 117 -15.77 -16.67 9.16
N ASP A 118 -16.66 -16.50 10.13
CA ASP A 118 -17.29 -15.20 10.39
C ASP A 118 -16.26 -14.21 10.96
N ALA A 119 -16.26 -12.99 10.44
CA ALA A 119 -15.44 -11.89 10.94
C ALA A 119 -15.58 -11.64 12.45
N ALA A 120 -16.75 -11.91 13.02
CA ALA A 120 -17.01 -11.78 14.45
C ALA A 120 -16.32 -12.87 15.29
N THR A 121 -16.05 -14.04 14.72
CA THR A 121 -15.44 -15.19 15.39
C THR A 121 -13.94 -15.31 15.17
N LEU A 122 -13.47 -14.78 14.03
CA LEU A 122 -12.05 -14.79 13.69
C LEU A 122 -11.27 -13.84 14.59
N LYS A 123 -10.13 -14.31 15.07
CA LYS A 123 -9.18 -13.52 15.86
C LYS A 123 -7.89 -13.37 15.08
N GLY A 124 -7.18 -12.26 15.31
CA GLY A 124 -5.93 -11.94 14.63
C GLY A 124 -6.15 -11.17 13.31
N THR A 125 -5.10 -11.04 12.52
CA THR A 125 -5.13 -10.38 11.22
C THR A 125 -5.76 -11.32 10.18
N VAL A 126 -6.84 -10.90 9.59
CA VAL A 126 -7.57 -11.65 8.57
C VAL A 126 -7.42 -10.97 7.23
N HIS A 127 -7.25 -11.76 6.16
CA HIS A 127 -7.26 -11.23 4.80
C HIS A 127 -8.65 -10.62 4.49
N PRO A 128 -8.76 -9.30 4.24
CA PRO A 128 -10.08 -8.64 4.21
C PRO A 128 -11.09 -9.23 3.23
N PRO A 129 -10.74 -9.69 2.01
CA PRO A 129 -11.67 -10.36 1.12
C PRO A 129 -12.22 -11.67 1.69
N ALA A 130 -11.46 -12.40 2.49
CA ALA A 130 -11.89 -13.69 3.05
C ALA A 130 -13.10 -13.60 3.99
N VAL A 131 -13.31 -12.43 4.61
CA VAL A 131 -14.43 -12.19 5.52
C VAL A 131 -15.57 -11.38 4.92
N ARG A 132 -15.43 -10.89 3.69
CA ARG A 132 -16.42 -9.99 3.08
C ARG A 132 -17.03 -10.53 1.79
N ASP A 133 -16.27 -11.28 1.00
CA ASP A 133 -16.59 -11.59 -0.39
C ASP A 133 -16.19 -13.02 -0.76
N CYS A 134 -16.80 -14.02 -0.12
CA CYS A 134 -16.47 -15.43 -0.33
C CYS A 134 -16.47 -15.83 -1.80
N ILE A 135 -17.44 -15.36 -2.57
CA ILE A 135 -17.61 -15.71 -4.00
C ILE A 135 -16.61 -15.00 -4.94
N LYS A 136 -15.77 -14.11 -4.44
CA LYS A 136 -14.63 -13.58 -5.23
C LYS A 136 -13.52 -14.60 -5.41
N CYS A 137 -13.47 -15.57 -4.51
CA CYS A 137 -12.44 -16.60 -4.50
C CYS A 137 -13.02 -18.00 -4.75
N HIS A 138 -14.24 -18.27 -4.29
CA HIS A 138 -14.89 -19.56 -4.35
C HIS A 138 -16.10 -19.58 -5.28
N ASP A 139 -16.26 -20.67 -6.06
CA ASP A 139 -17.52 -21.03 -6.66
C ASP A 139 -18.34 -21.83 -5.61
N PRO A 140 -19.56 -21.38 -5.23
CA PRO A 140 -20.35 -22.06 -4.21
C PRO A 140 -20.89 -23.42 -4.64
N HIS A 141 -20.74 -23.80 -5.91
CA HIS A 141 -21.24 -25.04 -6.44
C HIS A 141 -20.11 -26.04 -6.73
N THR A 142 -19.24 -25.69 -7.66
CA THR A 142 -18.19 -26.59 -8.14
C THR A 142 -17.07 -25.87 -8.85
N SER A 143 -15.88 -26.44 -8.80
CA SER A 143 -14.70 -25.94 -9.53
C SER A 143 -13.75 -27.11 -9.82
N ASP A 144 -12.82 -26.87 -10.74
CA ASP A 144 -11.70 -27.80 -10.99
C ASP A 144 -10.53 -27.63 -10.01
N ASN A 145 -10.60 -26.61 -9.15
CA ASN A 145 -9.57 -26.30 -8.17
C ASN A 145 -9.99 -26.74 -6.76
N LYS A 146 -8.99 -27.07 -5.91
CA LYS A 146 -9.24 -27.39 -4.49
C LYS A 146 -10.06 -26.29 -3.81
N PHE A 147 -10.90 -26.70 -2.87
CA PHE A 147 -11.76 -25.76 -2.09
C PHE A 147 -12.69 -24.91 -2.95
N GLN A 148 -13.09 -25.42 -4.10
CA GLN A 148 -13.92 -24.71 -5.07
C GLN A 148 -13.36 -23.31 -5.45
N LEU A 149 -12.04 -23.15 -5.50
CA LEU A 149 -11.44 -21.88 -5.91
C LEU A 149 -11.73 -21.63 -7.40
N LEU A 150 -12.04 -20.37 -7.73
CA LEU A 150 -12.31 -19.93 -9.12
C LEU A 150 -11.11 -20.11 -10.05
N LYS A 151 -9.90 -20.05 -9.48
CA LYS A 151 -8.62 -20.23 -10.17
C LYS A 151 -7.64 -20.92 -9.23
N PRO A 152 -6.56 -21.54 -9.74
CA PRO A 152 -5.49 -22.08 -8.91
C PRO A 152 -4.77 -20.98 -8.12
N THR A 153 -4.07 -21.35 -7.07
CA THR A 153 -3.22 -20.43 -6.29
C THR A 153 -1.83 -20.26 -6.90
N SER A 154 -1.45 -21.16 -7.82
CA SER A 154 -0.20 -21.12 -8.60
C SER A 154 -0.43 -20.51 -9.99
N GLY A 155 0.63 -20.42 -10.78
CA GLY A 155 0.57 -19.92 -12.15
C GLY A 155 0.94 -18.45 -12.30
N ASP A 156 0.81 -17.92 -13.51
CA ASP A 156 1.11 -16.54 -13.83
C ASP A 156 -0.04 -15.58 -13.46
N LYS A 157 0.11 -14.28 -13.77
CA LYS A 157 -0.88 -13.25 -13.47
C LYS A 157 -2.27 -13.51 -14.08
N LYS A 158 -2.36 -14.25 -15.18
CA LYS A 158 -3.64 -14.57 -15.83
C LYS A 158 -4.31 -15.78 -15.18
N GLU A 159 -3.52 -16.70 -14.68
CA GLU A 159 -3.94 -18.00 -14.16
C GLU A 159 -4.19 -17.99 -12.66
N SER A 160 -3.30 -17.37 -11.88
CA SER A 160 -3.38 -17.37 -10.42
C SER A 160 -4.50 -16.51 -9.87
N LEU A 161 -5.27 -17.04 -8.94
CA LEU A 161 -6.31 -16.33 -8.20
C LEU A 161 -5.73 -15.13 -7.44
N CYS A 162 -4.64 -15.35 -6.71
CA CYS A 162 -4.03 -14.32 -5.86
C CYS A 162 -3.52 -13.13 -6.69
N LEU A 163 -2.96 -13.39 -7.86
CA LEU A 163 -2.39 -12.39 -8.75
C LEU A 163 -3.44 -11.53 -9.49
N THR A 164 -4.71 -11.85 -9.36
CA THR A 164 -5.79 -10.96 -9.84
C THR A 164 -5.82 -9.64 -9.07
N CYS A 165 -5.37 -9.63 -7.82
CA CYS A 165 -5.30 -8.45 -6.96
C CYS A 165 -3.86 -8.09 -6.56
N HIS A 166 -3.03 -9.08 -6.24
CA HIS A 166 -1.64 -8.90 -5.82
C HIS A 166 -0.71 -8.78 -7.02
N THR A 167 -0.75 -7.63 -7.69
CA THR A 167 0.05 -7.40 -8.92
C THR A 167 1.50 -7.00 -8.65
N GLN A 168 1.82 -6.61 -7.41
CA GLN A 168 3.18 -6.24 -7.02
C GLN A 168 3.98 -7.48 -6.63
N GLY A 169 5.25 -7.52 -7.02
CA GLY A 169 6.15 -8.62 -6.69
C GLY A 169 6.07 -9.82 -7.63
N THR A 170 5.33 -9.73 -8.75
CA THR A 170 5.18 -10.81 -9.73
C THR A 170 5.89 -10.57 -11.06
N ASN A 171 6.39 -9.37 -11.27
CA ASN A 171 7.18 -9.03 -12.45
C ASN A 171 8.64 -9.38 -12.17
N VAL A 172 9.06 -10.59 -12.52
CA VAL A 172 10.49 -10.96 -12.47
C VAL A 172 11.24 -10.05 -13.44
N PRO A 173 12.26 -9.30 -12.99
CA PRO A 173 13.12 -8.58 -13.90
C PRO A 173 13.77 -9.54 -14.90
N GLU A 174 14.00 -9.10 -16.12
CA GLU A 174 14.53 -9.94 -17.22
C GLU A 174 15.80 -10.72 -16.85
N LYS A 175 16.61 -10.19 -15.94
CA LYS A 175 17.83 -10.82 -15.40
C LYS A 175 17.71 -11.22 -13.93
N GLY A 176 16.48 -11.29 -13.39
CA GLY A 176 16.24 -11.54 -11.98
C GLY A 176 16.17 -13.02 -11.59
N SER A 177 16.03 -13.24 -10.29
CA SER A 177 15.79 -14.55 -9.68
C SER A 177 14.33 -14.67 -9.27
N ARG A 178 13.71 -15.82 -9.58
CA ARG A 178 12.37 -16.18 -9.11
C ARG A 178 12.47 -17.40 -8.19
N HIS A 179 11.76 -17.39 -7.09
CA HIS A 179 11.74 -18.54 -6.18
C HIS A 179 10.91 -19.67 -6.78
N ALA A 180 11.51 -20.86 -6.94
CA ALA A 180 10.83 -22.02 -7.52
C ALA A 180 9.60 -22.47 -6.72
N ALA A 181 9.57 -22.22 -5.40
CA ALA A 181 8.42 -22.54 -4.56
C ALA A 181 7.13 -21.81 -4.97
N LEU A 182 7.20 -20.74 -5.76
CA LEU A 182 6.01 -20.08 -6.31
C LEU A 182 5.19 -21.00 -7.24
N ASP A 183 5.82 -22.03 -7.81
CA ASP A 183 5.13 -23.02 -8.65
C ASP A 183 4.25 -23.96 -7.83
N MET A 184 4.48 -24.06 -6.52
CA MET A 184 3.66 -24.85 -5.60
C MET A 184 2.32 -24.16 -5.26
N GLY A 185 2.20 -22.86 -5.54
CA GLY A 185 1.06 -22.03 -5.18
C GLY A 185 1.31 -21.14 -3.95
N CYS A 186 0.62 -20.02 -3.90
CA CYS A 186 0.77 -19.05 -2.81
C CYS A 186 0.37 -19.62 -1.44
N ASP A 187 -0.58 -20.55 -1.43
CA ASP A 187 -1.08 -21.24 -0.24
C ASP A 187 -0.10 -22.26 0.36
N ALA A 188 1.00 -22.58 -0.32
CA ALA A 188 2.08 -23.36 0.26
C ALA A 188 2.77 -22.63 1.43
N CYS A 189 2.78 -21.30 1.39
CA CYS A 189 3.44 -20.45 2.38
C CYS A 189 2.47 -19.53 3.13
N HIS A 190 1.35 -19.14 2.50
CA HIS A 190 0.39 -18.19 3.06
C HIS A 190 -0.97 -18.84 3.36
N THR A 191 -1.68 -18.29 4.34
CA THR A 191 -3.08 -18.60 4.62
C THR A 191 -3.92 -17.34 4.47
N THR A 192 -5.16 -17.48 3.97
CA THR A 192 -6.04 -16.34 3.68
C THR A 192 -7.18 -16.18 4.68
N HIS A 193 -7.57 -17.24 5.37
CA HIS A 193 -8.75 -17.23 6.25
C HIS A 193 -8.38 -17.01 7.71
N LYS A 194 -7.35 -17.69 8.19
CA LYS A 194 -7.02 -17.69 9.61
C LYS A 194 -5.52 -17.68 9.78
N VAL A 195 -5.04 -16.81 10.64
CA VAL A 195 -3.67 -16.82 11.12
C VAL A 195 -3.67 -17.25 12.60
N GLY A 196 -3.16 -18.43 12.86
CA GLY A 196 -3.06 -18.97 14.22
C GLY A 196 -4.33 -19.63 14.74
N GLU A 197 -4.15 -20.63 15.60
CA GLU A 197 -5.24 -21.15 16.45
C GLU A 197 -5.43 -20.22 17.63
N LYS A 198 -6.63 -20.28 18.23
CA LYS A 198 -6.98 -19.54 19.44
C LYS A 198 -5.87 -19.64 20.49
N GLY A 199 -5.18 -18.52 20.79
CA GLY A 199 -4.09 -18.46 21.76
C GLY A 199 -2.66 -18.77 21.26
N LYS A 200 -2.49 -19.06 19.94
CA LYS A 200 -1.17 -19.21 19.32
C LYS A 200 -0.74 -17.95 18.60
N GLN A 201 0.58 -17.83 18.46
CA GLN A 201 1.21 -16.67 17.81
C GLN A 201 0.74 -16.51 16.38
N GLU A 202 0.36 -15.29 16.05
CA GLU A 202 0.09 -14.86 14.68
C GLU A 202 1.41 -14.64 13.95
N PHE A 203 1.50 -15.10 12.69
CA PHE A 203 2.68 -14.87 11.87
C PHE A 203 2.43 -13.73 10.90
N ASP A 204 3.40 -12.83 10.79
CA ASP A 204 3.34 -11.72 9.85
C ASP A 204 3.07 -12.19 8.41
N ASN A 205 2.43 -11.33 7.63
CA ASN A 205 2.12 -11.59 6.22
C ASN A 205 1.30 -12.86 5.95
N HIS A 206 0.45 -13.26 6.89
CA HIS A 206 -0.37 -14.48 6.79
C HIS A 206 0.43 -15.75 6.50
N LEU A 207 1.63 -15.89 7.04
CA LEU A 207 2.46 -17.08 6.87
C LEU A 207 1.87 -18.29 7.61
N THR A 208 2.05 -19.48 7.04
CA THR A 208 1.64 -20.74 7.67
C THR A 208 2.54 -21.16 8.83
N LYS A 209 3.78 -20.68 8.85
CA LYS A 209 4.78 -20.90 9.90
C LYS A 209 5.64 -19.64 10.08
N ALA A 210 6.26 -19.49 11.25
CA ALA A 210 7.25 -18.44 11.47
C ALA A 210 8.50 -18.62 10.60
N VAL A 211 9.16 -17.53 10.26
CA VAL A 211 10.53 -17.55 9.73
C VAL A 211 11.50 -17.70 10.90
N PRO A 212 12.52 -18.56 10.84
CA PRO A 212 13.00 -19.34 9.69
C PRO A 212 12.32 -20.72 9.48
N ALA A 213 11.47 -21.16 10.40
CA ALA A 213 10.89 -22.52 10.38
C ALA A 213 10.17 -22.86 9.06
N LEU A 214 9.56 -21.83 8.41
CA LEU A 214 8.95 -21.99 7.09
C LEU A 214 9.99 -22.36 6.02
N CYS A 215 11.12 -21.66 6.02
CA CYS A 215 12.17 -21.83 5.01
C CYS A 215 12.92 -23.15 5.17
N ILE A 216 13.32 -23.49 6.41
CA ILE A 216 14.07 -24.72 6.70
C ILE A 216 13.24 -26.01 6.53
N GLY A 217 11.95 -25.88 6.32
CA GLY A 217 11.11 -27.02 5.92
C GLY A 217 11.49 -27.60 4.55
N CYS A 218 12.19 -26.82 3.71
CA CYS A 218 12.66 -27.22 2.39
C CYS A 218 14.17 -27.00 2.21
N HIS A 219 14.77 -26.03 2.90
CA HIS A 219 16.19 -25.71 2.83
C HIS A 219 16.93 -26.36 4.01
N ASP A 220 17.78 -27.35 3.74
CA ASP A 220 18.59 -27.98 4.78
C ASP A 220 19.72 -27.06 5.19
N VAL A 221 19.67 -26.58 6.43
CA VAL A 221 20.71 -25.70 7.02
C VAL A 221 22.05 -26.40 7.21
N LYS A 222 22.12 -27.73 7.03
CA LYS A 222 23.35 -28.52 7.08
C LYS A 222 23.95 -28.75 5.68
N ASP A 223 23.32 -28.27 4.63
CA ASP A 223 23.82 -28.36 3.26
C ASP A 223 25.13 -27.56 3.13
N ASP A 224 26.20 -28.23 2.70
CA ASP A 224 27.53 -27.63 2.57
C ASP A 224 27.56 -26.44 1.61
N ALA A 225 26.73 -26.44 0.56
CA ALA A 225 26.63 -25.33 -0.38
C ALA A 225 25.98 -24.11 0.27
N LEU A 226 24.97 -24.32 1.12
CA LEU A 226 24.36 -23.23 1.91
C LEU A 226 25.34 -22.71 2.97
N ILE A 227 26.02 -23.58 3.70
CA ILE A 227 27.03 -23.18 4.69
C ILE A 227 28.14 -22.35 4.02
N LYS A 228 28.65 -22.81 2.89
CA LYS A 228 29.66 -22.07 2.11
C LYS A 228 29.13 -20.74 1.59
N ALA A 229 27.88 -20.69 1.11
CA ALA A 229 27.24 -19.44 0.64
C ALA A 229 27.14 -18.39 1.76
N HIS A 230 26.97 -18.82 3.00
CA HIS A 230 26.92 -17.96 4.20
C HIS A 230 28.29 -17.82 4.89
N GLN A 231 29.39 -18.16 4.21
CA GLN A 231 30.76 -18.00 4.71
C GLN A 231 31.03 -18.70 6.06
N GLY A 232 30.35 -19.84 6.31
CA GLY A 232 30.47 -20.56 7.56
C GLY A 232 29.84 -19.88 8.78
N GLN A 233 29.20 -18.73 8.61
CA GLN A 233 28.48 -18.06 9.68
C GLN A 233 27.18 -18.80 10.04
N PRO A 234 26.76 -18.84 11.30
CA PRO A 234 25.54 -19.50 11.70
C PRO A 234 24.31 -18.73 11.21
N PHE A 235 23.45 -19.39 10.42
CA PHE A 235 22.25 -18.79 9.85
C PHE A 235 20.96 -19.56 10.15
N ALA A 236 21.03 -20.69 10.82
CA ALA A 236 19.87 -21.56 11.07
C ALA A 236 18.73 -20.89 11.85
N THR A 237 19.07 -19.89 12.68
CA THR A 237 18.10 -19.12 13.46
C THR A 237 17.84 -17.70 12.88
N ALA A 238 18.47 -17.38 11.77
CA ALA A 238 18.36 -16.05 11.18
C ALA A 238 17.00 -15.84 10.50
N THR A 239 16.53 -14.60 10.50
CA THR A 239 15.36 -14.20 9.72
C THR A 239 15.74 -14.07 8.25
N CYS A 240 15.61 -15.14 7.49
CA CYS A 240 16.06 -15.25 6.09
C CYS A 240 15.59 -14.08 5.21
N THR A 241 14.36 -13.60 5.45
CA THR A 241 13.74 -12.51 4.70
C THR A 241 14.35 -11.13 4.93
N GLN A 242 15.26 -11.00 5.90
CA GLN A 242 16.04 -9.76 6.06
C GLN A 242 17.03 -9.55 4.91
N CYS A 243 17.54 -10.65 4.33
CA CYS A 243 18.51 -10.59 3.24
C CYS A 243 17.91 -11.09 1.91
N HIS A 244 16.95 -12.02 1.95
CA HIS A 244 16.34 -12.62 0.79
C HIS A 244 14.89 -12.18 0.59
N ASP A 245 14.50 -11.89 -0.66
CA ASP A 245 13.10 -11.78 -1.04
C ASP A 245 12.55 -13.18 -1.33
N PRO A 246 11.53 -13.66 -0.60
CA PRO A 246 11.04 -15.02 -0.75
C PRO A 246 10.28 -15.27 -2.07
N HIS A 247 10.00 -14.23 -2.83
CA HIS A 247 9.24 -14.34 -4.08
C HIS A 247 10.14 -14.19 -5.31
N GLN A 248 10.80 -13.07 -5.43
CA GLN A 248 11.64 -12.74 -6.58
C GLN A 248 12.53 -11.53 -6.30
N SER A 249 13.62 -11.43 -7.01
CA SER A 249 14.54 -10.30 -6.91
C SER A 249 15.24 -10.01 -8.23
N ALA A 250 15.62 -8.76 -8.43
CA ALA A 250 16.55 -8.39 -9.50
C ALA A 250 17.98 -8.88 -9.21
N GLN A 251 18.26 -9.24 -7.95
CA GLN A 251 19.57 -9.72 -7.53
C GLN A 251 19.65 -11.25 -7.60
N PRO A 252 20.87 -11.82 -7.82
CA PRO A 252 21.08 -13.25 -7.74
C PRO A 252 20.70 -13.81 -6.37
N LYS A 253 20.30 -15.09 -6.33
CA LYS A 253 19.98 -15.81 -5.09
C LYS A 253 18.87 -15.15 -4.26
N LEU A 254 17.97 -14.42 -4.90
CA LEU A 254 16.86 -13.70 -4.26
C LEU A 254 17.33 -12.68 -3.21
N LEU A 255 18.54 -12.16 -3.31
CA LEU A 255 19.00 -11.11 -2.39
C LEU A 255 18.14 -9.85 -2.52
N GLN A 256 17.96 -9.13 -1.41
CA GLN A 256 17.23 -7.86 -1.39
C GLN A 256 17.83 -6.85 -2.38
N LYS A 257 17.02 -5.91 -2.86
CA LYS A 257 17.36 -4.98 -3.94
C LYS A 257 18.63 -4.17 -3.68
N PHE A 258 18.82 -3.71 -2.45
CA PHE A 258 19.94 -2.89 -2.04
C PHE A 258 20.85 -3.71 -1.15
N ALA A 259 22.12 -3.81 -1.50
CA ALA A 259 23.15 -4.49 -0.72
C ALA A 259 24.11 -3.45 -0.14
N HIS A 260 24.49 -3.61 1.12
CA HIS A 260 25.51 -2.80 1.75
C HIS A 260 26.86 -3.11 1.10
N PRO A 261 27.71 -2.11 0.74
CA PRO A 261 28.93 -2.36 0.00
C PRO A 261 29.84 -3.47 0.53
N PRO A 262 30.20 -3.53 1.83
CA PRO A 262 31.01 -4.63 2.35
C PRO A 262 30.38 -6.01 2.18
N PHE A 263 29.04 -6.09 2.28
CA PHE A 263 28.31 -7.31 2.01
C PHE A 263 28.31 -7.68 0.52
N ALA A 264 28.11 -6.71 -0.36
CA ALA A 264 28.14 -6.93 -1.80
C ALA A 264 29.53 -7.40 -2.28
N ASP A 265 30.59 -6.82 -1.71
CA ASP A 265 32.00 -7.11 -2.01
C ASP A 265 32.50 -8.37 -1.27
N LYS A 266 31.66 -8.96 -0.39
CA LYS A 266 32.00 -10.14 0.42
C LYS A 266 33.21 -9.95 1.34
N THR A 267 33.45 -8.73 1.80
CA THR A 267 34.48 -8.42 2.80
C THR A 267 33.94 -8.62 4.21
N CYS A 268 33.52 -9.85 4.50
CA CYS A 268 32.80 -10.19 5.73
C CYS A 268 33.63 -9.97 6.99
N GLU A 269 34.96 -10.17 6.88
CA GLU A 269 35.95 -10.03 7.97
C GLU A 269 36.11 -8.60 8.47
N VAL A 270 35.64 -7.61 7.74
CA VAL A 270 35.64 -6.20 8.19
C VAL A 270 34.76 -6.05 9.43
N CYS A 271 33.65 -6.79 9.49
CA CYS A 271 32.68 -6.72 10.58
C CYS A 271 32.62 -8.01 11.42
N HIS A 272 32.94 -9.17 10.81
CA HIS A 272 32.79 -10.47 11.45
C HIS A 272 34.14 -11.12 11.76
N ALA A 273 34.32 -11.56 13.01
CA ALA A 273 35.33 -12.53 13.38
C ALA A 273 34.79 -13.96 13.09
N PRO A 274 35.65 -14.98 13.08
CA PRO A 274 35.24 -16.37 13.01
C PRO A 274 34.16 -16.70 14.05
N ALA A 275 33.11 -17.41 13.63
CA ALA A 275 32.03 -17.81 14.54
C ALA A 275 32.56 -18.64 15.70
N LYS A 276 32.07 -18.42 16.90
CA LYS A 276 32.44 -19.13 18.11
C LYS A 276 31.21 -19.75 18.75
N ASP A 277 31.30 -21.03 19.10
CA ASP A 277 30.21 -21.78 19.77
C ASP A 277 28.86 -21.66 19.04
N GLY A 278 28.87 -21.66 17.68
CA GLY A 278 27.69 -21.54 16.84
C GLY A 278 27.06 -20.15 16.89
N LYS A 279 27.78 -19.12 17.35
CA LYS A 279 27.30 -17.73 17.40
C LYS A 279 28.14 -16.83 16.51
N VAL A 280 27.47 -15.83 15.93
CA VAL A 280 28.12 -14.75 15.22
C VAL A 280 28.95 -13.94 16.18
N VAL A 281 30.20 -13.64 15.80
CA VAL A 281 31.11 -12.77 16.56
C VAL A 281 31.46 -11.57 15.71
N LEU A 282 31.33 -10.36 16.27
CA LEU A 282 31.75 -9.13 15.62
C LEU A 282 33.21 -8.80 15.98
N THR A 283 33.91 -8.14 15.07
CA THR A 283 35.29 -7.63 15.29
C THR A 283 35.32 -6.56 16.36
N ASN A 284 34.22 -5.85 16.61
CA ASN A 284 34.01 -4.96 17.75
C ASN A 284 32.61 -5.20 18.32
N ALA A 285 32.53 -5.45 19.62
CA ALA A 285 31.27 -5.68 20.33
C ALA A 285 30.40 -4.40 20.42
N ASP A 286 31.01 -3.23 20.43
CA ASP A 286 30.33 -1.95 20.31
C ASP A 286 29.99 -1.71 18.84
N THR A 287 28.71 -1.95 18.48
CA THR A 287 28.24 -1.82 17.11
C THR A 287 28.29 -0.38 16.60
N LYS A 288 28.12 0.63 17.46
CA LYS A 288 28.25 2.05 17.08
C LYS A 288 29.70 2.36 16.70
N ALA A 289 30.66 1.91 17.49
CA ALA A 289 32.09 2.07 17.19
C ALA A 289 32.49 1.29 15.93
N LEU A 290 31.94 0.09 15.72
CA LEU A 290 32.16 -0.69 14.50
C LEU A 290 31.67 0.07 13.26
N CYS A 291 30.44 0.58 13.29
CA CYS A 291 29.87 1.33 12.16
C CYS A 291 30.62 2.66 11.92
N ALA A 292 31.10 3.32 13.00
CA ALA A 292 31.82 4.58 12.92
C ALA A 292 33.15 4.49 12.15
N THR A 293 33.72 3.29 11.97
CA THR A 293 34.94 3.10 11.18
C THR A 293 34.80 3.59 9.73
N CYS A 294 33.55 3.56 9.18
CA CYS A 294 33.23 4.06 7.84
C CYS A 294 32.17 5.17 7.86
N HIS A 295 31.34 5.23 8.89
CA HIS A 295 30.22 6.17 9.03
C HIS A 295 30.47 7.22 10.12
N SER A 296 31.72 7.67 10.29
CA SER A 296 32.11 8.68 11.30
C SER A 296 31.26 9.95 11.22
N ASP A 297 31.03 10.46 10.01
CA ASP A 297 30.26 11.69 9.79
C ASP A 297 28.80 11.55 10.26
N GLN A 298 28.22 10.37 10.08
CA GLN A 298 26.84 10.10 10.55
C GLN A 298 26.79 10.01 12.08
N VAL A 299 27.77 9.35 12.69
CA VAL A 299 27.89 9.27 14.14
C VAL A 299 28.08 10.65 14.75
N GLU A 300 28.96 11.47 14.16
CA GLU A 300 29.16 12.86 14.59
C GLU A 300 27.90 13.72 14.51
N LYS A 301 27.08 13.57 13.44
CA LYS A 301 25.77 14.24 13.34
C LYS A 301 24.81 13.82 14.45
N ILE A 302 24.77 12.52 14.76
CA ILE A 302 23.93 11.99 15.85
C ILE A 302 24.35 12.59 17.19
N ASP A 303 25.64 12.59 17.47
CA ASP A 303 26.19 13.05 18.75
C ASP A 303 26.08 14.57 18.95
N LYS A 304 26.11 15.33 17.84
CA LYS A 304 25.98 16.81 17.85
C LYS A 304 24.59 17.33 17.58
N ALA A 305 23.60 16.45 17.40
CA ALA A 305 22.23 16.86 17.10
C ALA A 305 21.67 17.76 18.20
N LYS A 306 21.09 18.90 17.82
CA LYS A 306 20.47 19.84 18.76
C LYS A 306 19.30 19.21 19.50
N VAL A 307 18.50 18.44 18.78
CA VAL A 307 17.44 17.60 19.31
C VAL A 307 17.81 16.15 18.99
N PRO A 308 18.31 15.39 19.97
CA PRO A 308 18.70 14.01 19.75
C PRO A 308 17.46 13.12 19.59
N HIS A 309 17.57 12.07 18.77
CA HIS A 309 16.62 10.97 18.73
C HIS A 309 17.17 9.83 19.61
N PRO A 310 16.51 9.46 20.71
CA PRO A 310 17.04 8.45 21.65
C PRO A 310 17.36 7.11 20.97
N GLY A 311 16.53 6.68 19.99
CA GLY A 311 16.77 5.47 19.21
C GLY A 311 18.06 5.48 18.40
N ALA A 312 18.50 6.66 17.94
CA ALA A 312 19.75 6.80 17.19
C ALA A 312 21.00 6.84 18.09
N GLN A 313 20.83 7.09 19.38
CA GLN A 313 21.94 7.05 20.35
C GLN A 313 22.32 5.60 20.71
N GLY A 314 21.42 4.64 20.45
CA GLY A 314 21.63 3.23 20.69
C GLY A 314 22.32 2.50 19.54
N GLU A 315 21.93 1.25 19.35
CA GLU A 315 22.54 0.37 18.36
C GLU A 315 21.97 0.61 16.96
N CYS A 316 22.85 0.86 15.98
CA CYS A 316 22.46 1.07 14.57
C CYS A 316 21.61 -0.09 14.01
N VAL A 317 21.97 -1.31 14.41
CA VAL A 317 21.29 -2.54 13.96
C VAL A 317 19.89 -2.74 14.54
N ALA A 318 19.48 -1.94 15.51
CA ALA A 318 18.10 -1.93 15.98
C ALA A 318 17.11 -1.48 14.87
N CYS A 319 17.57 -0.61 13.96
CA CYS A 319 16.78 -0.08 12.87
C CYS A 319 17.28 -0.53 11.49
N HIS A 320 18.60 -0.72 11.34
CA HIS A 320 19.25 -1.02 10.06
C HIS A 320 19.71 -2.46 9.96
N ASN A 321 19.48 -3.09 8.80
CA ASN A 321 20.13 -4.35 8.45
C ASN A 321 21.48 -4.04 7.80
N PRO A 322 22.62 -4.47 8.39
CA PRO A 322 23.94 -4.14 7.84
C PRO A 322 24.31 -4.90 6.57
N HIS A 323 23.49 -5.82 6.11
CA HIS A 323 23.78 -6.65 4.92
C HIS A 323 23.04 -6.17 3.69
N ALA A 324 21.70 -6.15 3.76
CA ALA A 324 20.85 -5.81 2.61
C ALA A 324 19.47 -5.32 3.05
N GLY A 325 18.73 -4.71 2.13
CA GLY A 325 17.38 -4.22 2.42
C GLY A 325 16.56 -3.92 1.18
N LYS A 326 15.27 -3.69 1.39
CA LYS A 326 14.32 -3.29 0.35
C LYS A 326 14.48 -1.83 -0.07
N THR A 327 15.02 -1.02 0.81
CA THR A 327 15.23 0.43 0.61
C THR A 327 16.72 0.79 0.78
N PRO A 328 17.17 1.91 0.23
CA PRO A 328 18.56 2.35 0.33
C PRO A 328 19.06 2.52 1.77
N GLY A 329 18.18 2.80 2.70
CA GLY A 329 18.52 2.94 4.13
C GLY A 329 18.53 1.62 4.90
N PHE A 330 18.28 0.49 4.26
CA PHE A 330 18.28 -0.86 4.85
C PHE A 330 17.42 -1.01 6.12
N LEU A 331 16.34 -0.22 6.25
CA LEU A 331 15.46 -0.29 7.41
C LEU A 331 14.76 -1.65 7.49
N GLN A 332 14.70 -2.19 8.70
CA GLN A 332 14.12 -3.50 8.97
C GLN A 332 12.98 -3.43 10.02
N PRO A 333 11.86 -4.17 9.82
CA PRO A 333 11.59 -5.02 8.65
C PRO A 333 11.23 -4.20 7.39
N ASP A 334 10.83 -2.94 7.55
CA ASP A 334 10.50 -1.97 6.50
C ASP A 334 10.50 -0.54 7.07
N PRO A 335 10.46 0.52 6.24
CA PRO A 335 10.56 1.91 6.68
C PRO A 335 9.47 2.42 7.62
N VAL A 336 8.33 1.75 7.69
CA VAL A 336 7.23 2.11 8.59
C VAL A 336 7.33 1.30 9.89
N SER A 337 7.40 -0.02 9.76
CA SER A 337 7.43 -0.94 10.90
C SER A 337 8.66 -0.73 11.81
N ALA A 338 9.80 -0.34 11.23
CA ALA A 338 10.99 0.03 11.99
C ALA A 338 10.73 1.11 13.05
N CYS A 339 9.92 2.10 12.68
CA CYS A 339 9.56 3.20 13.59
C CYS A 339 8.44 2.80 14.55
N LEU A 340 7.44 2.06 14.07
CA LEU A 340 6.29 1.62 14.87
C LEU A 340 6.65 0.62 15.97
N ALA A 341 7.82 0.00 15.89
CA ALA A 341 8.33 -0.86 16.96
C ALA A 341 8.42 -0.13 18.32
N CYS A 342 8.74 1.17 18.28
CA CYS A 342 8.78 2.04 19.46
C CYS A 342 7.65 3.07 19.49
N HIS A 343 7.21 3.55 18.33
CA HIS A 343 6.12 4.54 18.17
C HIS A 343 4.79 3.84 17.90
N SER A 344 4.42 2.86 18.71
CA SER A 344 3.22 2.03 18.53
C SER A 344 1.91 2.82 18.60
N ASP A 345 1.89 3.96 19.32
CA ASP A 345 0.77 4.90 19.36
C ASP A 345 0.42 5.47 17.98
N GLN A 346 1.42 5.61 17.09
CA GLN A 346 1.21 6.08 15.73
C GLN A 346 0.56 5.03 14.82
N ALA A 347 0.58 3.76 15.19
CA ALA A 347 -0.08 2.70 14.41
C ALA A 347 -1.60 2.93 14.28
N ASP A 348 -2.22 3.56 15.28
CA ASP A 348 -3.64 3.88 15.26
C ASP A 348 -4.00 4.95 14.21
N GLN A 349 -3.05 5.80 13.84
CA GLN A 349 -3.25 6.76 12.76
C GLN A 349 -3.54 6.06 11.43
N PHE A 350 -2.89 4.92 11.17
CA PHE A 350 -3.07 4.17 9.92
C PHE A 350 -4.38 3.39 9.82
N LYS A 351 -5.19 3.38 10.89
CA LYS A 351 -6.56 2.84 10.87
C LYS A 351 -7.60 3.85 10.37
N LYS A 352 -7.23 5.13 10.23
CA LYS A 352 -8.12 6.20 9.79
C LYS A 352 -8.48 6.05 8.31
N ALA A 353 -9.58 6.69 7.90
CA ALA A 353 -10.13 6.57 6.56
C ALA A 353 -9.24 7.17 5.46
N HIS A 354 -8.53 8.25 5.76
CA HIS A 354 -7.69 8.98 4.81
C HIS A 354 -6.25 9.00 5.30
N LEU A 355 -5.36 8.41 4.50
CA LEU A 355 -3.95 8.26 4.81
C LEU A 355 -3.12 9.19 3.93
N HIS A 356 -2.11 9.83 4.52
CA HIS A 356 -1.12 10.57 3.74
C HIS A 356 -0.08 9.60 3.20
N GLN A 357 -0.06 9.42 1.87
CA GLN A 357 0.73 8.39 1.22
C GLN A 357 2.23 8.40 1.57
N PRO A 358 2.92 9.55 1.67
CA PRO A 358 4.32 9.55 2.08
C PRO A 358 4.56 8.94 3.46
N ALA A 359 3.71 9.22 4.44
CA ALA A 359 3.84 8.67 5.79
C ALA A 359 3.59 7.16 5.82
N PHE A 360 2.58 6.70 5.07
CA PHE A 360 2.14 5.31 5.06
C PHE A 360 2.96 4.43 4.11
N GLY A 361 3.29 4.92 2.90
CA GLY A 361 3.88 4.11 1.84
C GLY A 361 5.40 4.23 1.74
N GLN A 362 5.98 5.40 2.06
CA GLN A 362 7.43 5.62 1.98
C GLN A 362 8.12 5.59 3.35
N GLY A 363 7.35 5.81 4.41
CA GLY A 363 7.83 5.77 5.78
C GLY A 363 8.10 7.14 6.39
N CYS A 364 8.22 7.11 7.70
CA CYS A 364 8.33 8.29 8.56
C CYS A 364 9.53 9.18 8.22
N ALA A 365 10.64 8.56 7.82
CA ALA A 365 11.89 9.25 7.45
C ALA A 365 11.79 10.12 6.18
N THR A 366 10.67 10.08 5.45
CA THR A 366 10.42 11.03 4.35
C THR A 366 10.31 12.46 4.88
N CYS A 367 9.70 12.65 6.04
CA CYS A 367 9.48 13.96 6.66
C CYS A 367 10.34 14.19 7.90
N HIS A 368 10.69 13.13 8.62
CA HIS A 368 11.46 13.20 9.85
C HIS A 368 12.93 12.79 9.65
N GLU A 369 13.83 13.39 10.43
CA GLU A 369 15.25 13.03 10.49
C GLU A 369 15.50 12.12 11.69
N PRO A 370 15.51 10.78 11.52
CA PRO A 370 15.54 9.84 12.65
C PRO A 370 16.89 9.81 13.39
N HIS A 371 17.91 10.44 12.83
CA HIS A 371 19.22 10.49 13.46
C HIS A 371 19.43 11.69 14.39
N GLY A 372 18.40 12.54 14.53
CA GLY A 372 18.45 13.77 15.30
C GLY A 372 18.39 15.01 14.41
N GLY A 373 17.83 16.09 14.90
CA GLY A 373 17.52 17.26 14.10
C GLY A 373 17.62 18.60 14.82
N GLU A 374 17.07 19.62 14.19
CA GLU A 374 17.09 20.99 14.64
C GLU A 374 15.84 21.41 15.42
N ASN A 375 14.75 20.66 15.34
CA ASN A 375 13.46 20.96 15.92
C ASN A 375 12.87 19.79 16.71
N GLU A 376 11.92 20.11 17.58
CA GLU A 376 11.30 19.17 18.53
C GLU A 376 10.71 17.91 17.88
N HIS A 377 10.18 18.02 16.68
CA HIS A 377 9.58 16.88 15.95
C HIS A 377 10.53 16.23 14.96
N LEU A 378 11.81 16.61 14.98
CA LEU A 378 12.83 16.09 14.07
C LEU A 378 12.44 16.22 12.58
N LEU A 379 11.69 17.27 12.21
CA LEU A 379 11.35 17.50 10.81
C LEU A 379 12.62 17.90 10.03
N ARG A 380 12.69 17.45 8.77
CA ARG A 380 13.82 17.74 7.87
C ARG A 380 13.97 19.20 7.48
N THR A 381 12.94 19.99 7.74
CA THR A 381 12.94 21.45 7.53
C THR A 381 12.70 22.18 8.86
N LYS A 382 13.17 23.42 8.94
CA LYS A 382 12.93 24.26 10.14
C LYS A 382 11.48 24.70 10.27
N LYS A 383 10.79 24.89 9.15
CA LYS A 383 9.37 25.30 9.12
C LYS A 383 8.55 24.17 8.52
N VAL A 384 7.39 23.90 9.10
CA VAL A 384 6.44 22.87 8.63
C VAL A 384 6.01 23.14 7.19
N ASP A 385 5.71 24.41 6.87
CA ASP A 385 5.23 24.78 5.53
C ASP A 385 6.27 24.50 4.45
N ASP A 386 7.55 24.74 4.73
CA ASP A 386 8.64 24.44 3.78
C ASP A 386 8.70 22.95 3.46
N LEU A 387 8.42 22.09 4.47
CA LEU A 387 8.34 20.64 4.26
C LEU A 387 7.18 20.24 3.35
N CYS A 388 5.99 20.79 3.61
CA CYS A 388 4.79 20.47 2.84
C CYS A 388 4.90 20.98 1.40
N LEU A 389 5.39 22.22 1.24
CA LEU A 389 5.54 22.87 -0.05
C LEU A 389 6.62 22.25 -0.94
N GLU A 390 7.51 21.44 -0.40
CA GLU A 390 8.46 20.66 -1.21
C GLU A 390 7.74 19.77 -2.25
N CYS A 391 6.59 19.21 -1.88
CA CYS A 391 5.77 18.40 -2.77
C CYS A 391 4.50 19.11 -3.25
N HIS A 392 3.91 19.96 -2.41
CA HIS A 392 2.62 20.61 -2.65
C HIS A 392 2.74 22.05 -3.13
N GLY A 393 3.92 22.61 -3.18
CA GLY A 393 4.15 24.00 -3.62
C GLY A 393 4.12 24.13 -5.15
N PRO A 394 3.81 25.32 -5.68
CA PRO A 394 3.78 25.60 -7.11
C PRO A 394 5.17 25.57 -7.74
N GLU A 395 6.16 25.88 -6.94
CA GLU A 395 7.58 25.84 -7.28
C GLU A 395 8.24 24.60 -6.68
N SER A 396 7.45 23.54 -6.45
CA SER A 396 8.00 22.27 -6.00
C SER A 396 9.19 21.93 -6.89
N PRO A 397 10.40 21.83 -6.35
CA PRO A 397 11.57 21.59 -7.16
C PRO A 397 11.37 20.30 -7.92
N ALA A 398 11.64 20.34 -9.23
CA ALA A 398 11.63 19.12 -10.03
C ALA A 398 12.59 18.13 -9.37
N PRO A 399 12.12 16.93 -8.98
CA PRO A 399 12.96 15.97 -8.28
C PRO A 399 14.19 15.67 -9.12
N LYS A 400 15.36 15.70 -8.50
CA LYS A 400 16.61 15.37 -9.18
C LYS A 400 16.67 13.87 -9.42
N LYS A 401 16.76 13.47 -10.67
CA LYS A 401 16.88 12.08 -11.08
C LYS A 401 18.29 11.55 -10.86
N LEU A 402 18.40 10.39 -10.25
CA LEU A 402 19.61 9.59 -10.12
C LEU A 402 19.50 8.37 -11.03
N GLU A 403 19.94 8.48 -12.27
CA GLU A 403 19.71 7.48 -13.32
C GLU A 403 20.29 6.10 -12.99
N ALA A 404 21.49 6.06 -12.41
CA ALA A 404 22.14 4.79 -12.05
C ALA A 404 21.38 4.00 -10.96
N GLU A 405 20.62 4.69 -10.11
CA GLU A 405 19.90 4.08 -8.98
C GLU A 405 18.39 3.88 -9.26
N HIS A 406 17.87 4.39 -10.37
CA HIS A 406 16.42 4.50 -10.64
C HIS A 406 15.67 5.19 -9.50
N MET A 407 16.25 6.23 -8.95
CA MET A 407 15.73 7.02 -7.85
C MET A 407 15.64 8.50 -8.22
N ILE A 408 14.81 9.21 -7.50
CA ILE A 408 14.74 10.67 -7.50
C ILE A 408 15.05 11.19 -6.10
N THR A 409 15.60 12.38 -6.00
CA THR A 409 15.87 13.04 -4.72
C THR A 409 15.01 14.28 -4.55
N ILE A 410 14.55 14.50 -3.33
CA ILE A 410 13.84 15.69 -2.86
C ILE A 410 14.50 16.21 -1.58
N LEU A 411 14.04 17.33 -1.05
CA LEU A 411 14.56 17.95 0.19
C LEU A 411 16.08 18.12 0.13
N ASN A 412 16.55 18.79 -0.95
CA ASN A 412 17.97 19.03 -1.19
C ASN A 412 18.84 17.76 -1.21
N GLY A 413 18.28 16.66 -1.70
CA GLY A 413 18.97 15.37 -1.81
C GLY A 413 18.93 14.51 -0.56
N SER A 414 18.29 14.96 0.51
CA SER A 414 18.22 14.21 1.79
C SER A 414 17.21 13.06 1.76
N VAL A 415 16.29 13.02 0.80
CA VAL A 415 15.31 11.95 0.65
C VAL A 415 15.37 11.37 -0.76
N LYS A 416 15.48 10.05 -0.84
CA LYS A 416 15.44 9.27 -2.08
C LYS A 416 14.10 8.58 -2.22
N LEU A 417 13.43 8.76 -3.36
CA LEU A 417 12.17 8.11 -3.72
C LEU A 417 12.34 7.30 -5.01
N PRO A 418 11.52 6.26 -5.24
CA PRO A 418 11.50 5.56 -6.53
C PRO A 418 11.26 6.52 -7.70
N GLU A 419 11.91 6.29 -8.83
CA GLU A 419 11.81 7.14 -10.03
C GLU A 419 10.36 7.36 -10.48
N ASP A 420 9.52 6.34 -10.33
CA ASP A 420 8.12 6.35 -10.71
C ASP A 420 7.16 6.84 -9.61
N TYR A 421 7.70 7.36 -8.49
CA TYR A 421 6.89 7.75 -7.33
C TYR A 421 5.77 8.73 -7.67
N PHE A 422 6.10 9.83 -8.36
CA PHE A 422 5.11 10.86 -8.72
C PHE A 422 4.16 10.43 -9.84
N ALA A 423 4.55 9.45 -10.65
CA ALA A 423 3.65 8.84 -11.63
C ALA A 423 2.60 7.94 -10.97
N LYS A 424 3.00 7.24 -9.91
CA LYS A 424 2.11 6.35 -9.14
C LYS A 424 1.26 7.09 -8.11
N ASN A 425 1.77 8.19 -7.55
CA ASN A 425 1.15 8.95 -6.49
C ASN A 425 0.84 10.37 -6.99
N LYS A 426 -0.43 10.61 -7.31
CA LYS A 426 -0.87 11.93 -7.74
C LYS A 426 -0.76 12.92 -6.59
N VAL A 427 0.24 13.80 -6.66
CA VAL A 427 0.40 14.91 -5.71
C VAL A 427 -0.47 16.09 -6.15
N VAL A 428 -1.25 16.62 -5.23
CA VAL A 428 -2.02 17.84 -5.44
C VAL A 428 -1.10 19.04 -5.24
N VAL A 429 -0.80 19.76 -6.31
CA VAL A 429 -0.01 21.00 -6.25
C VAL A 429 -0.94 22.17 -6.01
N LEU A 430 -0.65 22.96 -4.98
CA LEU A 430 -1.44 24.13 -4.63
C LEU A 430 -1.25 25.24 -5.67
N PRO A 431 -2.33 25.82 -6.17
CA PRO A 431 -2.25 27.07 -6.92
C PRO A 431 -1.88 28.19 -5.93
N VAL A 432 -0.75 28.85 -6.13
CA VAL A 432 -0.28 29.98 -5.29
C VAL A 432 -0.70 31.32 -5.89
N LYS A 433 -1.66 31.35 -6.79
CA LYS A 433 -2.18 32.60 -7.35
C LYS A 433 -3.44 33.03 -6.60
N PHE A 434 -3.38 34.26 -6.03
CA PHE A 434 -4.49 34.93 -5.36
C PHE A 434 -5.81 34.78 -6.12
N GLY A 435 -6.85 34.32 -5.44
CA GLY A 435 -8.22 34.60 -5.80
C GLY A 435 -9.12 33.44 -6.22
N ARG A 436 -8.61 32.18 -6.39
CA ARG A 436 -9.47 31.02 -6.68
C ARG A 436 -8.79 29.72 -6.26
N GLY A 437 -8.95 29.28 -5.04
CA GLY A 437 -8.37 28.03 -4.70
C GLY A 437 -8.36 27.69 -3.23
N HIS A 438 -7.24 27.21 -2.76
CA HIS A 438 -7.03 26.79 -1.40
C HIS A 438 -7.11 27.99 -0.45
N PRO A 439 -7.77 27.90 0.74
CA PRO A 439 -7.90 29.02 1.69
C PRO A 439 -6.58 29.67 2.09
N ILE A 440 -5.46 28.96 1.96
CA ILE A 440 -4.11 29.47 2.20
C ILE A 440 -3.76 30.71 1.38
N GLU A 441 -4.40 30.91 0.23
CA GLU A 441 -4.21 32.12 -0.59
C GLU A 441 -4.73 33.38 0.06
N GLY A 442 -5.79 33.23 0.88
CA GLY A 442 -6.35 34.31 1.68
C GLY A 442 -5.84 34.39 3.12
N HIS A 443 -5.12 33.37 3.56
CA HIS A 443 -4.52 33.27 4.88
C HIS A 443 -3.01 33.29 4.74
N PRO A 444 -2.32 34.32 5.23
CA PRO A 444 -0.88 34.30 5.28
C PRO A 444 -0.44 33.16 6.23
N VAL A 445 0.19 32.14 5.68
CA VAL A 445 0.68 30.97 6.44
C VAL A 445 2.07 31.19 7.03
N LYS A 446 2.73 32.28 6.65
CA LYS A 446 4.03 32.65 7.21
C LYS A 446 3.88 33.89 8.08
N ASP A 447 4.42 33.81 9.30
CA ASP A 447 4.57 34.93 10.23
C ASP A 447 3.25 35.56 10.74
N VAL A 448 2.16 34.76 10.82
CA VAL A 448 0.86 35.19 11.33
C VAL A 448 0.50 34.45 12.61
N MET A 449 -0.11 35.17 13.53
CA MET A 449 -0.63 34.63 14.79
C MET A 449 -1.82 33.70 14.53
N ASP A 450 -1.89 32.57 15.21
CA ASP A 450 -3.08 31.71 15.17
C ASP A 450 -4.26 32.39 15.88
N PRO A 451 -5.31 32.81 15.16
CA PRO A 451 -6.44 33.48 15.76
C PRO A 451 -7.34 32.56 16.61
N SER A 452 -7.11 31.22 16.54
CA SER A 452 -7.91 30.26 17.31
C SER A 452 -7.44 30.09 18.74
N ASP A 453 -6.22 30.53 19.06
CA ASP A 453 -5.63 30.39 20.39
C ASP A 453 -5.00 31.72 20.86
N ILE A 454 -5.84 32.58 21.40
CA ILE A 454 -5.43 33.90 21.93
C ILE A 454 -4.53 33.78 23.17
N THR A 455 -4.38 32.60 23.77
CA THR A 455 -3.48 32.38 24.90
C THR A 455 -2.06 32.07 24.45
N LYS A 456 -1.89 31.65 23.18
CA LYS A 456 -0.60 31.40 22.55
C LYS A 456 -0.20 32.60 21.69
N VAL A 457 0.32 33.62 22.33
CA VAL A 457 0.70 34.89 21.73
C VAL A 457 1.67 34.78 20.54
N HIS A 458 2.21 33.59 20.27
CA HIS A 458 3.18 33.35 19.18
C HIS A 458 2.85 32.15 18.31
N ALA A 459 1.65 31.59 18.40
CA ALA A 459 1.23 30.51 17.50
C ALA A 459 1.05 31.05 16.08
N GLN A 460 1.76 30.47 15.13
CA GLN A 460 1.65 30.82 13.71
C GLN A 460 0.74 29.84 12.99
N ILE A 461 -0.12 30.36 12.12
CA ILE A 461 -0.90 29.51 11.21
C ILE A 461 0.07 28.84 10.23
N ASN A 462 -0.03 27.51 10.10
CA ASN A 462 0.73 26.70 9.16
C ASN A 462 -0.19 25.61 8.59
N CYS A 463 0.34 24.78 7.71
CA CYS A 463 -0.43 23.69 7.10
C CYS A 463 -1.09 22.76 8.12
N MET A 464 -0.43 22.50 9.26
CA MET A 464 -0.95 21.65 10.33
C MET A 464 -2.05 22.31 11.17
N SER A 465 -2.28 23.61 11.07
CA SER A 465 -3.43 24.26 11.71
C SER A 465 -4.76 23.73 11.14
N CYS A 466 -4.75 23.24 9.89
CA CYS A 466 -5.90 22.71 9.20
C CYS A 466 -5.80 21.22 8.86
N HIS A 467 -4.59 20.69 8.64
CA HIS A 467 -4.37 19.32 8.17
C HIS A 467 -3.66 18.44 9.20
N GLN A 468 -3.99 17.14 9.19
CA GLN A 468 -3.31 16.09 9.92
C GLN A 468 -2.30 15.41 8.97
N PRO A 469 -0.98 15.59 9.17
CA PRO A 469 0.02 15.17 8.18
C PRO A 469 0.20 13.65 8.05
N HIS A 470 -0.28 12.86 9.00
CA HIS A 470 -0.17 11.40 8.93
C HIS A 470 -1.43 10.77 8.35
N ALA A 471 -2.57 11.03 8.97
CA ALA A 471 -3.87 10.48 8.59
C ALA A 471 -5.02 11.22 9.25
N SER A 472 -6.20 11.19 8.64
CA SER A 472 -7.41 11.79 9.19
C SER A 472 -8.64 10.91 8.96
N ALA A 473 -9.64 11.04 9.82
CA ALA A 473 -10.98 10.53 9.55
C ALA A 473 -11.70 11.35 8.47
N GLN A 474 -11.21 12.57 8.19
CA GLN A 474 -11.82 13.54 7.27
C GLN A 474 -11.12 13.56 5.92
N PRO A 475 -11.85 13.83 4.81
CA PRO A 475 -11.25 14.07 3.50
C PRO A 475 -10.17 15.17 3.57
N ASP A 476 -9.28 15.17 2.59
CA ASP A 476 -8.18 16.13 2.46
C ASP A 476 -7.30 16.23 3.72
N LEU A 477 -7.30 15.19 4.55
CA LEU A 477 -6.56 15.11 5.82
C LEU A 477 -6.93 16.23 6.81
N LEU A 478 -8.15 16.73 6.79
CA LEU A 478 -8.52 17.83 7.67
C LEU A 478 -8.51 17.42 9.15
N ALA A 479 -8.09 18.36 10.00
CA ALA A 479 -7.85 18.10 11.43
C ALA A 479 -9.14 17.94 12.25
N LYS A 480 -10.25 18.51 11.77
CA LYS A 480 -11.53 18.50 12.48
C LYS A 480 -12.65 18.04 11.57
N ASP A 481 -13.67 17.45 12.18
CA ASP A 481 -14.89 17.07 11.49
C ASP A 481 -15.59 18.31 10.91
N GLN A 482 -16.14 18.14 9.71
CA GLN A 482 -16.81 19.20 8.99
C GLN A 482 -18.15 18.72 8.47
N VAL A 483 -19.20 19.26 9.06
CA VAL A 483 -20.53 19.19 8.43
C VAL A 483 -20.54 20.02 7.13
N ASN A 484 -19.72 21.06 7.07
CA ASN A 484 -19.50 21.92 5.91
C ASN A 484 -18.25 22.80 6.11
N ASN A 485 -17.76 23.41 5.03
CA ASN A 485 -16.58 24.29 5.09
C ASN A 485 -16.76 25.48 6.06
N ALA A 486 -17.97 26.01 6.21
CA ALA A 486 -18.24 27.12 7.13
C ALA A 486 -18.04 26.71 8.59
N ALA A 487 -18.45 25.50 8.97
CA ALA A 487 -18.25 24.96 10.32
C ALA A 487 -16.77 24.82 10.68
N PHE A 488 -15.94 24.43 9.72
CA PHE A 488 -14.50 24.37 9.92
C PHE A 488 -13.89 25.77 10.07
N CYS A 489 -14.23 26.68 9.18
CA CYS A 489 -13.76 28.06 9.25
C CYS A 489 -14.18 28.74 10.55
N ALA A 490 -15.37 28.44 11.08
CA ALA A 490 -15.90 28.96 12.33
C ALA A 490 -15.11 28.52 13.58
N THR A 491 -14.23 27.52 13.48
CA THR A 491 -13.33 27.16 14.60
C THR A 491 -12.40 28.31 14.95
N CYS A 492 -12.02 29.13 13.97
CA CYS A 492 -11.22 30.34 14.13
C CYS A 492 -12.07 31.63 13.91
N HIS A 493 -12.96 31.61 12.94
CA HIS A 493 -13.82 32.74 12.57
C HIS A 493 -15.20 32.64 13.24
N LYS A 494 -15.26 32.94 14.53
CA LYS A 494 -16.49 32.79 15.36
C LYS A 494 -17.70 33.53 14.82
N ASP A 495 -17.49 34.57 14.02
CA ASP A 495 -18.58 35.36 13.45
C ASP A 495 -19.29 34.71 12.27
N LEU A 496 -18.68 33.64 11.65
CA LEU A 496 -19.32 32.87 10.59
C LEU A 496 -20.49 32.00 11.05
N THR A 497 -20.60 31.77 12.36
CA THR A 497 -21.70 30.98 12.95
C THR A 497 -22.92 31.83 13.33
N LYS A 498 -22.84 33.18 13.21
CA LYS A 498 -23.91 34.10 13.60
C LYS A 498 -24.81 34.53 12.44
N ARG A 499 -24.69 33.90 11.25
CA ARG A 499 -25.53 34.21 10.10
C ARG A 499 -26.48 33.09 9.77
#